data_2d8f3110f6b40c4d73af7d5e5322ca57
#
_entry.id   2d8f3110f6b40c4d73af7d5e5322ca57
#
_cell.length_a   1.000
_cell.length_b   1.000
_cell.length_c   1.000
_cell.angle_alpha   90.00
_cell.angle_beta   90.00
_cell.angle_gamma   90.00
#
_symmetry.space_group_name_H-M   'P 1'
#
loop_
_entity.id
_entity.type
_entity.pdbx_description
1 polymer ?
#
loop_
_entity_poly.entity_id
_entity_poly.type
_entity_poly.pdbx_seq_one_letter_code
_entity_poly.pdbx_strand_id
1 'polypeptide(L)'
;MRLDKYLAQMGAGTRSEIKKAIRAGRVTVNGEKAADPALHVRVPESIKKNENAGTVPAEETDEVCLDGVRIAYEQYVYYLMNKPAGVISATEDPSQRTVLDLIDERQRKGLFPVGRLDKDTEGLLLITNDGELAHRLLSPKRHVDKVYFARLDGPVGEKEQKLFAEGLRVDETLTALPAALEILEAADEVKVTIREGKFHQIKRMFAAVGREVLYLKRLSMGPISLDGSLETGAYRRLTEEEESAIMSL
;
A
#
# COMPACT_ATOMS: atom_id res chain seq x y z
N MET A 1 12.34 -7.77 -22.37
CA MET A 1 13.03 -7.97 -21.05
C MET A 1 13.76 -9.29 -21.04
N ARG A 2 14.86 -9.46 -20.28
CA ARG A 2 15.51 -10.79 -20.17
C ARG A 2 14.64 -11.77 -19.38
N LEU A 3 14.58 -13.03 -19.80
CA LEU A 3 13.76 -14.08 -19.19
C LEU A 3 14.09 -14.33 -17.72
N ASP A 4 15.40 -14.35 -17.36
CA ASP A 4 15.82 -14.51 -15.95
C ASP A 4 15.37 -13.34 -15.07
N LYS A 5 15.34 -12.12 -15.63
CA LYS A 5 14.84 -10.94 -14.95
C LYS A 5 13.31 -10.97 -14.82
N TYR A 6 12.63 -11.35 -15.89
CA TYR A 6 11.17 -11.52 -15.93
C TYR A 6 10.69 -12.43 -14.79
N LEU A 7 11.17 -13.67 -14.77
CA LEU A 7 10.78 -14.67 -13.78
C LEU A 7 11.13 -14.23 -12.34
N ALA A 8 12.31 -13.59 -12.15
CA ALA A 8 12.69 -13.08 -10.84
C ALA A 8 11.82 -11.92 -10.36
N GLN A 9 11.35 -11.05 -11.26
CA GLN A 9 10.43 -9.97 -10.93
C GLN A 9 9.04 -10.51 -10.54
N MET A 10 8.60 -11.56 -11.21
CA MET A 10 7.32 -12.22 -10.95
C MET A 10 7.36 -13.19 -9.76
N GLY A 11 8.44 -13.18 -8.96
CA GLY A 11 8.52 -14.00 -7.75
C GLY A 11 8.69 -15.50 -8.00
N ALA A 12 9.02 -15.92 -9.23
CA ALA A 12 9.16 -17.33 -9.60
C ALA A 12 10.39 -18.02 -8.97
N GLY A 13 11.20 -17.28 -8.21
CA GLY A 13 12.38 -17.78 -7.51
C GLY A 13 13.56 -16.80 -7.57
N THR A 14 14.66 -17.18 -6.93
CA THR A 14 15.92 -16.45 -7.02
C THR A 14 16.51 -16.56 -8.43
N ARG A 15 17.37 -15.61 -8.83
CA ARG A 15 18.03 -15.68 -10.15
C ARG A 15 18.82 -16.99 -10.37
N SER A 16 19.39 -17.55 -9.29
CA SER A 16 20.12 -18.82 -9.36
C SER A 16 19.18 -19.99 -9.62
N GLU A 17 18.07 -20.06 -8.90
CA GLU A 17 17.04 -21.10 -9.09
C GLU A 17 16.41 -21.02 -10.49
N ILE A 18 16.08 -19.80 -10.94
CA ILE A 18 15.54 -19.56 -12.28
C ILE A 18 16.50 -20.04 -13.37
N LYS A 19 17.79 -19.69 -13.27
CA LYS A 19 18.80 -20.17 -14.23
C LYS A 19 18.90 -21.70 -14.25
N LYS A 20 18.78 -22.35 -13.10
CA LYS A 20 18.73 -23.82 -13.00
C LYS A 20 17.45 -24.37 -13.65
N ALA A 21 16.29 -23.76 -13.40
CA ALA A 21 15.03 -24.18 -13.98
C ALA A 21 15.03 -24.06 -15.52
N ILE A 22 15.55 -22.94 -16.07
CA ILE A 22 15.69 -22.73 -17.51
C ILE A 22 16.58 -23.83 -18.13
N ARG A 23 17.77 -24.04 -17.54
CA ARG A 23 18.70 -25.10 -18.04
C ARG A 23 18.12 -26.50 -17.93
N ALA A 24 17.25 -26.76 -16.96
CA ALA A 24 16.55 -28.04 -16.80
C ALA A 24 15.34 -28.18 -17.72
N GLY A 25 15.06 -27.22 -18.61
CA GLY A 25 13.94 -27.24 -19.56
C GLY A 25 12.56 -27.13 -18.90
N ARG A 26 12.49 -26.57 -17.68
CA ARG A 26 11.24 -26.37 -16.93
C ARG A 26 10.52 -25.08 -17.31
N VAL A 27 11.18 -24.20 -18.07
CA VAL A 27 10.62 -22.92 -18.53
C VAL A 27 10.32 -23.00 -20.02
N THR A 28 9.11 -22.58 -20.40
CA THR A 28 8.74 -22.42 -21.81
C THR A 28 8.39 -20.97 -22.11
N VAL A 29 8.65 -20.56 -23.34
CA VAL A 29 8.24 -19.26 -23.91
C VAL A 29 7.47 -19.57 -25.19
N ASN A 30 6.21 -19.15 -25.27
CA ASN A 30 5.30 -19.44 -26.38
C ASN A 30 5.20 -20.95 -26.70
N GLY A 31 5.21 -21.79 -25.65
CA GLY A 31 5.15 -23.24 -25.76
C GLY A 31 6.51 -23.94 -26.03
N GLU A 32 7.56 -23.20 -26.39
CA GLU A 32 8.88 -23.77 -26.66
C GLU A 32 9.80 -23.70 -25.42
N LYS A 33 10.62 -24.75 -25.22
CA LYS A 33 11.57 -24.80 -24.10
C LYS A 33 12.64 -23.71 -24.25
N ALA A 34 12.74 -22.84 -23.25
CA ALA A 34 13.81 -21.86 -23.19
C ALA A 34 15.11 -22.50 -22.68
N ALA A 35 16.21 -22.30 -23.41
CA ALA A 35 17.54 -22.81 -23.03
C ALA A 35 18.46 -21.70 -22.50
N ASP A 36 18.22 -20.45 -22.87
CA ASP A 36 19.07 -19.32 -22.52
C ASP A 36 18.37 -18.41 -21.50
N PRO A 37 18.93 -18.24 -20.27
CA PRO A 37 18.43 -17.27 -19.30
C PRO A 37 18.44 -15.82 -19.80
N ALA A 38 19.25 -15.49 -20.79
CA ALA A 38 19.33 -14.16 -21.39
C ALA A 38 18.33 -13.93 -22.51
N LEU A 39 17.57 -14.94 -22.92
CA LEU A 39 16.50 -14.83 -23.93
C LEU A 39 15.65 -13.59 -23.62
N HIS A 40 15.41 -12.76 -24.63
CA HIS A 40 14.54 -11.60 -24.49
C HIS A 40 13.09 -11.99 -24.71
N VAL A 41 12.25 -11.73 -23.72
CA VAL A 41 10.80 -11.91 -23.82
C VAL A 41 10.13 -10.53 -23.96
N ARG A 42 9.11 -10.49 -24.82
CA ARG A 42 8.25 -9.32 -24.97
C ARG A 42 7.32 -9.26 -23.77
N VAL A 43 7.31 -8.11 -23.11
CA VAL A 43 6.40 -7.79 -22.02
C VAL A 43 5.51 -6.62 -22.46
N PRO A 44 4.32 -6.43 -21.89
CA PRO A 44 3.54 -5.25 -22.17
C PRO A 44 4.45 -4.03 -21.98
N GLU A 45 4.58 -3.18 -22.98
CA GLU A 45 5.17 -1.87 -22.75
C GLU A 45 4.31 -1.20 -21.68
N SER A 46 4.95 -0.58 -20.71
CA SER A 46 4.22 0.18 -19.69
C SER A 46 3.25 1.08 -20.43
N ILE A 47 1.96 0.86 -20.25
CA ILE A 47 0.93 1.74 -20.78
C ILE A 47 1.29 3.11 -20.24
N LYS A 48 1.93 3.91 -21.06
CA LYS A 48 2.04 5.35 -20.80
C LYS A 48 0.61 5.78 -20.65
N LYS A 49 0.22 6.19 -19.43
CA LYS A 49 -1.11 6.61 -19.05
C LYS A 49 -1.61 7.68 -20.03
N ASN A 50 -2.15 7.24 -21.16
CA ASN A 50 -3.07 8.00 -21.97
C ASN A 50 -4.45 7.46 -21.69
N GLU A 51 -5.37 8.33 -21.43
CA GLU A 51 -6.74 8.20 -20.95
C GLU A 51 -7.68 7.25 -21.75
N ASN A 52 -7.12 6.43 -22.65
CA ASN A 52 -7.82 5.46 -23.51
C ASN A 52 -7.11 4.09 -23.52
N ALA A 53 -6.56 3.65 -22.38
CA ALA A 53 -5.89 2.35 -22.29
C ALA A 53 -6.91 1.21 -22.40
N GLY A 54 -7.23 0.84 -23.63
CA GLY A 54 -7.74 -0.49 -23.94
C GLY A 54 -6.71 -1.54 -23.51
N THR A 55 -7.17 -2.69 -23.07
CA THR A 55 -6.37 -3.90 -22.79
C THR A 55 -5.36 -4.09 -23.92
N VAL A 56 -4.05 -4.17 -23.61
CA VAL A 56 -3.03 -4.51 -24.60
C VAL A 56 -3.40 -5.88 -25.17
N PRO A 57 -3.52 -6.04 -26.49
CA PRO A 57 -3.87 -7.32 -27.08
C PRO A 57 -2.88 -8.40 -26.62
N ALA A 58 -3.37 -9.55 -26.22
CA ALA A 58 -2.55 -10.69 -25.78
C ALA A 58 -1.52 -11.14 -26.83
N GLU A 59 -1.69 -10.72 -28.07
CA GLU A 59 -0.83 -11.02 -29.21
C GLU A 59 0.53 -10.30 -29.19
N GLU A 60 0.71 -9.27 -28.37
CA GLU A 60 1.97 -8.52 -28.30
C GLU A 60 2.92 -8.96 -27.20
N THR A 61 2.53 -9.90 -26.34
CA THR A 61 3.33 -10.36 -25.21
C THR A 61 3.67 -11.85 -25.35
N ASP A 62 4.88 -12.22 -24.93
CA ASP A 62 5.26 -13.63 -24.91
C ASP A 62 4.63 -14.34 -23.71
N GLU A 63 4.09 -15.53 -23.95
CA GLU A 63 3.62 -16.41 -22.89
C GLU A 63 4.79 -17.12 -22.23
N VAL A 64 4.99 -16.87 -20.94
CA VAL A 64 6.07 -17.52 -20.16
C VAL A 64 5.45 -18.49 -19.16
N CYS A 65 5.86 -19.75 -19.18
CA CYS A 65 5.43 -20.74 -18.19
C CYS A 65 6.63 -21.33 -17.45
N LEU A 66 6.43 -21.65 -16.18
CA LEU A 66 7.34 -22.44 -15.34
C LEU A 66 6.60 -23.68 -14.86
N ASP A 67 7.14 -24.86 -15.15
CA ASP A 67 6.51 -26.15 -14.85
C ASP A 67 5.08 -26.28 -15.40
N GLY A 68 4.82 -25.69 -16.57
CA GLY A 68 3.50 -25.67 -17.21
C GLY A 68 2.52 -24.63 -16.60
N VAL A 69 2.90 -23.91 -15.57
CA VAL A 69 2.09 -22.84 -15.00
C VAL A 69 2.48 -21.51 -15.63
N ARG A 70 1.49 -20.80 -16.20
CA ARG A 70 1.70 -19.49 -16.80
C ARG A 70 2.09 -18.48 -15.72
N ILE A 71 3.19 -17.76 -15.96
CA ILE A 71 3.64 -16.65 -15.15
C ILE A 71 3.21 -15.35 -15.85
N ALA A 72 2.14 -14.72 -15.38
CA ALA A 72 1.69 -13.46 -15.95
C ALA A 72 2.66 -12.32 -15.60
N TYR A 73 2.89 -11.41 -16.55
CA TYR A 73 3.66 -10.21 -16.28
C TYR A 73 2.80 -9.16 -15.57
N GLU A 74 3.23 -8.78 -14.41
CA GLU A 74 2.63 -7.67 -13.64
C GLU A 74 3.71 -6.61 -13.39
N GLN A 75 3.54 -5.45 -14.00
CA GLN A 75 4.49 -4.36 -13.81
C GLN A 75 4.40 -3.80 -12.40
N TYR A 76 3.18 -3.63 -11.91
CA TYR A 76 2.88 -3.12 -10.59
C TYR A 76 2.03 -4.12 -9.82
N VAL A 77 2.24 -4.14 -8.53
CA VAL A 77 1.43 -4.92 -7.58
C VAL A 77 0.95 -4.01 -6.46
N TYR A 78 -0.26 -4.26 -6.01
CA TYR A 78 -0.91 -3.44 -4.99
C TYR A 78 -1.47 -4.35 -3.91
N TYR A 79 -1.00 -4.17 -2.68
CA TYR A 79 -1.48 -4.91 -1.53
C TYR A 79 -2.15 -3.95 -0.55
N LEU A 80 -3.27 -4.39 0.01
CA LEU A 80 -3.88 -3.85 1.20
C LEU A 80 -3.43 -4.71 2.37
N MET A 81 -2.83 -4.09 3.38
CA MET A 81 -2.43 -4.72 4.63
C MET A 81 -3.24 -4.12 5.78
N ASN A 82 -3.71 -4.98 6.69
CA ASN A 82 -4.15 -4.56 8.01
C ASN A 82 -2.93 -4.56 8.94
N LYS A 83 -2.20 -3.43 8.94
CA LYS A 83 -0.95 -3.31 9.71
C LYS A 83 -1.19 -3.55 11.20
N PRO A 84 -0.45 -4.43 11.86
CA PRO A 84 -0.51 -4.59 13.31
C PRO A 84 0.30 -3.50 14.03
N ALA A 85 0.02 -3.28 15.30
CA ALA A 85 0.92 -2.55 16.19
C ALA A 85 2.26 -3.31 16.36
N GLY A 86 3.30 -2.58 16.73
CA GLY A 86 4.63 -3.16 17.01
C GLY A 86 5.57 -3.26 15.81
N VAL A 87 5.09 -3.08 14.57
CA VAL A 87 5.93 -3.05 13.36
C VAL A 87 5.99 -1.65 12.76
N ILE A 88 7.11 -1.31 12.13
CA ILE A 88 7.31 0.00 11.50
C ILE A 88 6.97 -0.02 10.02
N SER A 89 6.49 1.12 9.50
CA SER A 89 6.19 1.32 8.08
C SER A 89 7.48 1.68 7.33
N ALA A 90 8.34 0.68 7.13
CA ALA A 90 9.61 0.78 6.41
C ALA A 90 9.79 -0.42 5.47
N THR A 91 10.69 -0.30 4.50
CA THR A 91 11.08 -1.40 3.61
C THR A 91 12.01 -2.37 4.30
N GLU A 92 12.93 -1.85 5.10
CA GLU A 92 13.92 -2.61 5.87
C GLU A 92 14.34 -1.81 7.10
N ASP A 93 14.75 -2.48 8.15
CA ASP A 93 15.34 -1.88 9.34
C ASP A 93 16.23 -2.91 10.03
N PRO A 94 17.45 -2.54 10.50
CA PRO A 94 18.40 -3.49 11.10
C PRO A 94 17.99 -3.98 12.50
N SER A 95 17.06 -3.31 13.17
CA SER A 95 16.72 -3.53 14.59
C SER A 95 15.23 -3.76 14.85
N GLN A 96 14.37 -3.36 13.94
CA GLN A 96 12.92 -3.42 14.13
C GLN A 96 12.24 -4.17 12.98
N ARG A 97 11.23 -4.96 13.34
CA ARG A 97 10.39 -5.63 12.35
C ARG A 97 9.61 -4.61 11.53
N THR A 98 9.64 -4.77 10.22
CA THR A 98 8.97 -3.89 9.27
C THR A 98 7.67 -4.50 8.72
N VAL A 99 6.86 -3.70 8.08
CA VAL A 99 5.64 -4.18 7.39
C VAL A 99 5.97 -5.13 6.25
N LEU A 100 7.14 -5.01 5.61
CA LEU A 100 7.53 -5.95 4.55
C LEU A 100 7.96 -7.32 5.09
N ASP A 101 8.36 -7.43 6.36
CA ASP A 101 8.65 -8.73 6.98
C ASP A 101 7.39 -9.57 7.22
N LEU A 102 6.20 -8.98 7.07
CA LEU A 102 4.91 -9.67 7.12
C LEU A 102 4.49 -10.25 5.76
N ILE A 103 5.12 -9.80 4.66
CA ILE A 103 4.84 -10.26 3.30
C ILE A 103 5.78 -11.43 2.96
N ASP A 104 5.27 -12.41 2.19
CA ASP A 104 6.08 -13.53 1.71
C ASP A 104 7.34 -13.00 1.00
N GLU A 105 8.50 -13.57 1.34
CA GLU A 105 9.81 -13.13 0.83
C GLU A 105 9.88 -13.08 -0.69
N ARG A 106 9.19 -14.00 -1.37
CA ARG A 106 9.15 -14.07 -2.83
C ARG A 106 8.38 -12.89 -3.45
N GLN A 107 7.40 -12.35 -2.72
CA GLN A 107 6.50 -11.29 -3.19
C GLN A 107 6.98 -9.87 -2.85
N ARG A 108 7.86 -9.72 -1.83
CA ARG A 108 8.23 -8.40 -1.28
C ARG A 108 9.26 -7.61 -2.08
N LYS A 109 9.85 -8.21 -3.12
CA LYS A 109 10.92 -7.55 -3.87
C LYS A 109 10.44 -6.27 -4.56
N GLY A 110 11.11 -5.16 -4.22
CA GLY A 110 10.81 -3.84 -4.78
C GLY A 110 9.55 -3.17 -4.22
N LEU A 111 8.87 -3.82 -3.27
CA LEU A 111 7.72 -3.24 -2.59
C LEU A 111 8.15 -2.20 -1.55
N PHE A 112 7.26 -1.26 -1.31
CA PHE A 112 7.38 -0.28 -0.23
C PHE A 112 5.99 0.16 0.24
N PRO A 113 5.85 0.62 1.50
CA PRO A 113 4.59 1.12 2.01
C PRO A 113 4.25 2.50 1.44
N VAL A 114 2.97 2.71 1.10
CA VAL A 114 2.43 4.00 0.66
C VAL A 114 2.13 4.87 1.88
N GLY A 115 3.08 5.70 2.23
CA GLY A 115 3.05 6.48 3.46
C GLY A 115 3.45 5.66 4.69
N ARG A 116 3.24 6.27 5.85
CA ARG A 116 3.67 5.68 7.12
C ARG A 116 2.55 5.74 8.14
N LEU A 117 2.34 4.66 8.84
CA LEU A 117 1.65 4.60 10.12
C LEU A 117 2.70 4.47 11.22
N ASP A 118 2.42 5.06 12.36
CA ASP A 118 3.30 4.95 13.52
C ASP A 118 3.41 3.48 13.96
N LYS A 119 4.43 3.16 14.74
CA LYS A 119 4.69 1.79 15.19
C LYS A 119 3.50 1.17 15.93
N ASP A 120 2.82 1.96 16.75
CA ASP A 120 1.66 1.59 17.55
C ASP A 120 0.31 1.83 16.86
N THR A 121 0.30 2.46 15.68
CA THR A 121 -0.91 2.66 14.87
C THR A 121 -1.18 1.46 14.00
N GLU A 122 -2.43 1.02 13.97
CA GLU A 122 -2.90 -0.14 13.22
C GLU A 122 -3.66 0.25 11.95
N GLY A 123 -4.07 -0.76 11.18
CA GLY A 123 -5.07 -0.65 10.13
C GLY A 123 -4.53 -0.55 8.73
N LEU A 124 -5.29 0.06 7.84
CA LEU A 124 -5.05 0.06 6.41
C LEU A 124 -3.70 0.68 6.04
N LEU A 125 -2.85 -0.11 5.42
CA LEU A 125 -1.62 0.33 4.79
C LEU A 125 -1.54 -0.26 3.38
N LEU A 126 -1.43 0.61 2.38
CA LEU A 126 -1.17 0.18 1.01
C LEU A 126 0.33 -0.10 0.84
N ILE A 127 0.66 -1.17 0.12
CA ILE A 127 2.03 -1.57 -0.21
C ILE A 127 2.10 -1.83 -1.71
N THR A 128 3.08 -1.27 -2.39
CA THR A 128 3.22 -1.35 -3.85
C THR A 128 4.66 -1.19 -4.29
N ASN A 129 4.94 -1.46 -5.56
CA ASN A 129 6.16 -1.08 -6.28
C ASN A 129 5.92 0.08 -7.27
N ASP A 130 4.72 0.69 -7.28
CA ASP A 130 4.37 1.85 -8.11
C ASP A 130 4.66 3.17 -7.38
N GLY A 131 5.84 3.74 -7.63
CA GLY A 131 6.25 5.00 -7.01
C GLY A 131 5.42 6.21 -7.47
N GLU A 132 4.91 6.18 -8.70
CA GLU A 132 4.10 7.28 -9.24
C GLU A 132 2.74 7.34 -8.55
N LEU A 133 2.06 6.19 -8.41
CA LEU A 133 0.81 6.10 -7.67
C LEU A 133 1.01 6.50 -6.20
N ALA A 134 2.05 5.97 -5.55
CA ALA A 134 2.36 6.31 -4.16
C ALA A 134 2.56 7.82 -3.98
N HIS A 135 3.30 8.47 -4.89
CA HIS A 135 3.47 9.92 -4.87
C HIS A 135 2.14 10.67 -5.02
N ARG A 136 1.25 10.22 -5.92
CA ARG A 136 -0.09 10.82 -6.08
C ARG A 136 -0.93 10.71 -4.82
N LEU A 137 -0.99 9.52 -4.21
CA LEU A 137 -1.77 9.25 -2.99
C LEU A 137 -1.26 10.02 -1.76
N LEU A 138 0.05 10.29 -1.71
CA LEU A 138 0.67 10.99 -0.58
C LEU A 138 0.77 12.50 -0.78
N SER A 139 0.56 12.99 -2.00
CA SER A 139 0.69 14.41 -2.32
C SER A 139 -0.35 15.25 -1.56
N PRO A 140 0.06 16.25 -0.76
CA PRO A 140 -0.88 17.14 -0.07
C PRO A 140 -1.84 17.87 -1.04
N LYS A 141 -1.40 18.10 -2.29
CA LYS A 141 -2.19 18.79 -3.33
C LYS A 141 -3.39 17.97 -3.81
N ARG A 142 -3.37 16.66 -3.62
CA ARG A 142 -4.45 15.75 -4.04
C ARG A 142 -5.56 15.60 -2.98
N HIS A 143 -5.32 16.07 -1.76
CA HIS A 143 -6.29 16.05 -0.66
C HIS A 143 -6.94 14.68 -0.43
N VAL A 144 -6.16 13.60 -0.58
CA VAL A 144 -6.65 12.23 -0.37
C VAL A 144 -7.05 12.04 1.07
N ASP A 145 -8.33 11.80 1.31
CA ASP A 145 -8.89 11.60 2.65
C ASP A 145 -8.31 10.35 3.30
N LYS A 146 -8.00 10.45 4.58
CA LYS A 146 -7.57 9.34 5.43
C LYS A 146 -8.44 9.33 6.67
N VAL A 147 -9.22 8.28 6.84
CA VAL A 147 -10.13 8.13 7.97
C VAL A 147 -9.48 7.24 9.02
N TYR A 148 -9.50 7.71 10.24
CA TYR A 148 -8.97 6.98 11.40
C TYR A 148 -10.06 6.82 12.45
N PHE A 149 -10.09 5.64 13.08
CA PHE A 149 -10.73 5.45 14.36
C PHE A 149 -9.71 5.73 15.46
N ALA A 150 -10.13 6.49 16.47
CA ALA A 150 -9.33 6.72 17.67
C ALA A 150 -10.17 6.49 18.93
N ARG A 151 -9.53 5.89 19.95
CA ARG A 151 -10.05 5.86 21.32
C ARG A 151 -9.16 6.74 22.18
N LEU A 152 -9.81 7.62 22.94
CA LEU A 152 -9.19 8.67 23.72
C LEU A 152 -9.22 8.32 25.22
N ASP A 153 -8.46 9.05 26.02
CA ASP A 153 -8.46 8.97 27.49
C ASP A 153 -9.70 9.60 28.13
N GLY A 154 -10.59 10.20 27.35
CA GLY A 154 -11.82 10.80 27.83
C GLY A 154 -12.65 11.42 26.71
N PRO A 155 -13.86 11.89 27.02
CA PRO A 155 -14.81 12.36 26.02
C PRO A 155 -14.38 13.66 25.36
N VAL A 156 -14.85 13.83 24.12
CA VAL A 156 -14.78 15.07 23.35
C VAL A 156 -16.20 15.51 22.96
N GLY A 157 -16.36 16.77 22.57
CA GLY A 157 -17.66 17.35 22.27
C GLY A 157 -17.64 18.30 21.07
N GLU A 158 -18.73 19.05 20.91
CA GLU A 158 -18.90 20.01 19.81
C GLU A 158 -17.79 21.06 19.73
N LYS A 159 -17.18 21.43 20.87
CA LYS A 159 -16.09 22.38 20.92
C LYS A 159 -14.87 21.84 20.14
N GLU A 160 -14.49 20.61 20.40
CA GLU A 160 -13.36 19.95 19.74
C GLU A 160 -13.68 19.71 18.25
N GLN A 161 -14.93 19.36 17.91
CA GLN A 161 -15.37 19.24 16.51
C GLN A 161 -15.19 20.55 15.74
N LYS A 162 -15.55 21.70 16.32
CA LYS A 162 -15.37 23.01 15.70
C LYS A 162 -13.88 23.33 15.50
N LEU A 163 -13.06 23.11 16.52
CA LEU A 163 -11.61 23.35 16.42
C LEU A 163 -10.96 22.51 15.30
N PHE A 164 -11.35 21.25 15.17
CA PHE A 164 -10.86 20.38 14.09
C PHE A 164 -11.34 20.87 12.72
N ALA A 165 -12.62 21.27 12.60
CA ALA A 165 -13.20 21.74 11.35
C ALA A 165 -12.61 23.08 10.86
N GLU A 166 -12.17 23.95 11.74
CA GLU A 166 -11.53 25.24 11.42
C GLU A 166 -10.04 25.08 11.10
N GLY A 167 -9.46 23.95 11.45
CA GLY A 167 -8.01 23.73 11.45
C GLY A 167 -7.40 24.13 12.79
N LEU A 168 -6.44 23.38 13.25
CA LEU A 168 -5.91 23.48 14.60
C LEU A 168 -4.42 23.87 14.60
N ARG A 169 -4.08 24.95 15.26
CA ARG A 169 -2.68 25.19 15.62
C ARG A 169 -2.29 24.23 16.76
N VAL A 170 -1.54 23.21 16.39
CA VAL A 170 -1.18 22.12 17.30
C VAL A 170 0.00 22.52 18.18
N ASP A 171 1.05 23.06 17.56
CA ASP A 171 2.27 23.55 18.22
C ASP A 171 3.04 24.52 17.28
N GLU A 172 4.30 24.82 17.60
CA GLU A 172 5.13 25.72 16.80
C GLU A 172 5.47 25.17 15.42
N THR A 173 5.43 23.84 15.25
CA THR A 173 5.86 23.13 14.02
C THR A 173 4.70 22.63 13.19
N LEU A 174 3.49 22.59 13.75
CA LEU A 174 2.30 22.03 13.10
C LEU A 174 1.07 22.93 13.28
N THR A 175 0.57 23.42 12.16
CA THR A 175 -0.82 23.84 12.01
C THR A 175 -1.51 22.79 11.13
N ALA A 176 -2.48 22.09 11.69
CA ALA A 176 -3.25 21.09 10.99
C ALA A 176 -4.28 21.75 10.06
N LEU A 177 -4.45 21.20 8.86
CA LEU A 177 -5.54 21.58 7.97
C LEU A 177 -6.89 21.23 8.60
N PRO A 178 -8.01 21.84 8.15
CA PRO A 178 -9.35 21.46 8.53
C PRO A 178 -9.56 19.94 8.43
N ALA A 179 -10.08 19.37 9.52
CA ALA A 179 -10.31 17.94 9.66
C ALA A 179 -11.74 17.67 10.14
N ALA A 180 -12.38 16.61 9.70
CA ALA A 180 -13.67 16.20 10.23
C ALA A 180 -13.47 15.32 11.46
N LEU A 181 -14.17 15.64 12.55
CA LEU A 181 -14.22 14.84 13.77
C LEU A 181 -15.65 14.36 13.99
N GLU A 182 -15.89 13.07 13.89
CA GLU A 182 -17.15 12.40 14.18
C GLU A 182 -17.05 11.73 15.55
N ILE A 183 -17.93 12.09 16.47
CA ILE A 183 -18.03 11.48 17.80
C ILE A 183 -18.95 10.27 17.65
N LEU A 184 -18.54 9.11 18.14
CA LEU A 184 -19.30 7.88 18.09
C LEU A 184 -20.22 7.75 19.32
N GLU A 185 -20.89 6.61 19.46
CA GLU A 185 -21.80 6.36 20.57
C GLU A 185 -21.11 6.51 21.94
N ALA A 186 -19.91 5.98 22.08
CA ALA A 186 -19.02 6.27 23.19
C ALA A 186 -18.27 7.58 22.92
N ALA A 187 -18.44 8.59 23.77
CA ALA A 187 -17.90 9.92 23.51
C ALA A 187 -16.36 10.04 23.56
N ASP A 188 -15.68 8.98 23.98
CA ASP A 188 -14.23 8.79 23.92
C ASP A 188 -13.78 8.02 22.67
N GLU A 189 -14.73 7.54 21.86
CA GLU A 189 -14.48 6.92 20.56
C GLU A 189 -14.87 7.86 19.42
N VAL A 190 -13.95 8.05 18.48
CA VAL A 190 -14.14 9.02 17.39
C VAL A 190 -13.63 8.49 16.06
N LYS A 191 -14.18 9.06 14.95
CA LYS A 191 -13.53 9.00 13.65
C LYS A 191 -12.97 10.36 13.29
N VAL A 192 -11.76 10.37 12.76
CA VAL A 192 -11.08 11.58 12.30
C VAL A 192 -10.71 11.44 10.84
N THR A 193 -11.14 12.40 10.01
CA THR A 193 -10.76 12.46 8.60
C THR A 193 -9.78 13.60 8.38
N ILE A 194 -8.57 13.27 7.92
CA ILE A 194 -7.52 14.24 7.57
C ILE A 194 -7.12 14.09 6.10
N ARG A 195 -6.59 15.18 5.50
CA ARG A 195 -6.14 15.24 4.08
C ARG A 195 -4.64 15.36 3.93
N GLU A 196 -3.93 15.32 5.00
CA GLU A 196 -2.47 15.36 5.08
C GLU A 196 -1.94 14.19 5.93
N GLY A 197 -0.66 14.17 6.26
CA GLY A 197 -0.07 13.10 7.06
C GLY A 197 1.25 13.56 7.65
N LYS A 198 1.18 14.49 8.61
CA LYS A 198 2.35 14.97 9.35
C LYS A 198 2.74 13.97 10.45
N PHE A 199 3.95 14.07 10.93
CA PHE A 199 4.47 13.22 12.00
C PHE A 199 3.56 13.26 13.24
N HIS A 200 3.06 12.10 13.65
CA HIS A 200 2.14 11.88 14.78
C HIS A 200 0.94 12.83 14.77
N GLN A 201 0.44 13.26 13.61
CA GLN A 201 -0.49 14.36 13.47
C GLN A 201 -1.74 14.19 14.34
N ILE A 202 -2.45 13.08 14.26
CA ILE A 202 -3.70 12.87 15.01
C ILE A 202 -3.44 12.89 16.52
N LYS A 203 -2.40 12.22 16.99
CA LYS A 203 -2.02 12.23 18.41
C LYS A 203 -1.73 13.64 18.90
N ARG A 204 -0.98 14.42 18.11
CA ARG A 204 -0.66 15.81 18.44
C ARG A 204 -1.90 16.71 18.41
N MET A 205 -2.83 16.50 17.46
CA MET A 205 -4.09 17.25 17.39
C MET A 205 -4.94 17.01 18.65
N PHE A 206 -5.08 15.75 19.10
CA PHE A 206 -5.81 15.47 20.34
C PHE A 206 -5.08 16.00 21.57
N ALA A 207 -3.76 15.89 21.65
CA ALA A 207 -2.98 16.47 22.73
C ALA A 207 -3.18 17.99 22.84
N ALA A 208 -3.31 18.71 21.73
CA ALA A 208 -3.57 20.16 21.70
C ALA A 208 -4.96 20.53 22.24
N VAL A 209 -5.90 19.61 22.29
CA VAL A 209 -7.22 19.79 22.93
C VAL A 209 -7.33 19.07 24.28
N GLY A 210 -6.18 18.65 24.86
CA GLY A 210 -6.10 18.07 26.20
C GLY A 210 -6.58 16.62 26.27
N ARG A 211 -6.44 15.84 25.19
CA ARG A 211 -6.77 14.42 25.15
C ARG A 211 -5.57 13.59 24.69
N GLU A 212 -5.45 12.39 25.25
CA GLU A 212 -4.48 11.39 24.82
C GLU A 212 -5.15 10.34 23.92
N VAL A 213 -4.48 9.94 22.84
CA VAL A 213 -4.92 8.84 21.96
C VAL A 213 -4.40 7.54 22.51
N LEU A 214 -5.28 6.71 23.06
CA LEU A 214 -4.95 5.40 23.60
C LEU A 214 -4.89 4.30 22.54
N TYR A 215 -5.68 4.46 21.48
CA TYR A 215 -5.70 3.54 20.33
C TYR A 215 -5.96 4.31 19.04
N LEU A 216 -5.26 3.91 17.96
CA LEU A 216 -5.41 4.54 16.66
C LEU A 216 -5.36 3.49 15.54
N LYS A 217 -6.38 3.51 14.67
CA LYS A 217 -6.48 2.60 13.53
C LYS A 217 -6.92 3.34 12.29
N ARG A 218 -6.17 3.22 11.20
CA ARG A 218 -6.61 3.77 9.90
C ARG A 218 -7.63 2.85 9.25
N LEU A 219 -8.81 3.39 8.96
CA LEU A 219 -9.93 2.67 8.37
C LEU A 219 -9.96 2.79 6.85
N SER A 220 -9.55 3.96 6.30
CA SER A 220 -9.55 4.15 4.85
C SER A 220 -8.46 5.12 4.39
N MET A 221 -8.15 5.05 3.10
CA MET A 221 -7.27 5.98 2.39
C MET A 221 -7.80 6.20 0.98
N GLY A 222 -8.34 7.40 0.71
CA GLY A 222 -9.08 7.67 -0.51
C GLY A 222 -10.26 6.72 -0.67
N PRO A 223 -10.42 6.08 -1.84
CA PRO A 223 -11.53 5.16 -2.09
C PRO A 223 -11.36 3.79 -1.44
N ILE A 224 -10.16 3.48 -0.90
CA ILE A 224 -9.89 2.16 -0.33
C ILE A 224 -10.24 2.13 1.15
N SER A 225 -11.08 1.18 1.52
CA SER A 225 -11.47 0.91 2.91
C SER A 225 -10.80 -0.36 3.43
N LEU A 226 -10.52 -0.39 4.73
CA LEU A 226 -10.01 -1.59 5.38
C LEU A 226 -11.10 -2.67 5.32
N ASP A 227 -10.73 -3.81 4.77
CA ASP A 227 -11.57 -4.99 4.74
C ASP A 227 -11.78 -5.53 6.16
N GLY A 228 -13.02 -5.55 6.63
CA GLY A 228 -13.35 -6.01 7.99
C GLY A 228 -13.05 -7.49 8.22
N SER A 229 -12.93 -8.30 7.16
CA SER A 229 -12.57 -9.71 7.23
C SER A 229 -11.04 -9.94 7.24
N LEU A 230 -10.24 -8.91 6.90
CA LEU A 230 -8.79 -9.03 6.87
C LEU A 230 -8.21 -8.94 8.28
N GLU A 231 -7.70 -10.05 8.77
CA GLU A 231 -7.11 -10.14 10.11
C GLU A 231 -5.93 -9.18 10.28
N THR A 232 -5.69 -8.76 11.53
CA THR A 232 -4.54 -7.91 11.86
C THR A 232 -3.22 -8.63 11.55
N GLY A 233 -2.36 -7.97 10.77
CA GLY A 233 -1.11 -8.54 10.25
C GLY A 233 -1.25 -9.25 8.91
N ALA A 234 -2.47 -9.50 8.44
CA ALA A 234 -2.70 -10.08 7.13
C ALA A 234 -2.67 -9.02 6.02
N TYR A 235 -2.47 -9.49 4.80
CA TYR A 235 -2.51 -8.68 3.58
C TYR A 235 -3.18 -9.44 2.45
N ARG A 236 -3.74 -8.71 1.51
CA ARG A 236 -4.28 -9.25 0.26
C ARG A 236 -3.98 -8.31 -0.91
N ARG A 237 -4.10 -8.82 -2.12
CA ARG A 237 -4.12 -7.93 -3.29
C ARG A 237 -5.34 -7.02 -3.26
N LEU A 238 -5.22 -5.85 -3.87
CA LEU A 238 -6.40 -5.07 -4.20
C LEU A 238 -7.26 -5.83 -5.20
N THR A 239 -8.57 -5.60 -5.16
CA THR A 239 -9.47 -6.07 -6.22
C THR A 239 -9.34 -5.16 -7.45
N GLU A 240 -9.85 -5.61 -8.60
CA GLU A 240 -9.83 -4.81 -9.83
C GLU A 240 -10.58 -3.48 -9.66
N GLU A 241 -11.67 -3.48 -8.89
CA GLU A 241 -12.45 -2.29 -8.57
C GLU A 241 -11.63 -1.32 -7.68
N GLU A 242 -10.93 -1.84 -6.68
CA GLU A 242 -10.06 -1.04 -5.81
C GLU A 242 -8.90 -0.45 -6.59
N GLU A 243 -8.25 -1.24 -7.47
CA GLU A 243 -7.17 -0.75 -8.34
C GLU A 243 -7.69 0.34 -9.29
N SER A 244 -8.82 0.12 -9.94
CA SER A 244 -9.45 1.13 -10.81
C SER A 244 -9.77 2.41 -10.05
N ALA A 245 -10.29 2.30 -8.82
CA ALA A 245 -10.64 3.44 -7.99
C ALA A 245 -9.41 4.28 -7.59
N ILE A 246 -8.28 3.66 -7.22
CA ILE A 246 -7.06 4.42 -6.88
C ILE A 246 -6.35 4.99 -8.11
N MET A 247 -6.51 4.37 -9.28
CA MET A 247 -5.93 4.89 -10.52
C MET A 247 -6.63 6.15 -11.01
N SER A 248 -7.91 6.33 -10.68
CA SER A 248 -8.71 7.50 -11.07
C SER A 248 -8.38 8.77 -10.24
N LEU A 249 -7.58 8.68 -9.18
CA LEU A 249 -7.09 9.80 -8.37
C LEU A 249 -5.90 10.48 -9.06
#